data_2ffbb874538b6b98c6b0245ef00a5c6a
#
_entry.id   2ffbb874538b6b98c6b0245ef00a5c6a
#
_cell.length_a   1.000
_cell.length_b   1.000
_cell.length_c   1.000
_cell.angle_alpha   90.00
_cell.angle_beta   90.00
_cell.angle_gamma   90.00
#
_symmetry.space_group_name_H-M   'P 1'
#
loop_
_entity.id
_entity.type
_entity.pdbx_description
1 polymer ?
#
loop_
_entity_poly.entity_id
_entity_poly.type
_entity_poly.pdbx_seq_one_letter_code
_entity_poly.pdbx_strand_id
1 'polypeptide(L)'
;MINELVHGWRAFTKRRWVWLIVVVFSVSNVGFSSAVGVVGPVVAVDNWGGARSWAFVMAAFSAGTVTGVVVAMRVRPSRPLLIALSGSAAIVLPVVGLIQPLPVPVVAMAAFLAGIAVDIFEILWQTSLAQNIPSDSLSRVSAYDYFGSLALTPLGLAAAGPIVEHFGTRTASIICAVLVSVELIALLDPQVRNLRAARPAVD
;
A
#
# COMPACT_ATOMS: atom_id res chain seq x y z
N MET A 1 -9.22 17.10 24.90
CA MET A 1 -9.21 15.77 24.26
C MET A 1 -10.31 15.62 23.22
N ILE A 2 -11.62 15.59 23.53
CA ILE A 2 -12.68 15.41 22.52
C ILE A 2 -12.68 16.51 21.47
N ASN A 3 -12.56 17.77 21.85
CA ASN A 3 -12.47 18.91 20.91
C ASN A 3 -11.28 18.81 19.97
N GLU A 4 -10.15 18.28 20.42
CA GLU A 4 -8.96 18.09 19.59
C GLU A 4 -9.15 16.99 18.56
N LEU A 5 -9.85 15.89 18.93
CA LEU A 5 -10.24 14.85 17.97
C LEU A 5 -11.20 15.40 16.91
N VAL A 6 -12.20 16.18 17.31
CA VAL A 6 -13.15 16.80 16.36
C VAL A 6 -12.42 17.78 15.42
N HIS A 7 -11.47 18.57 15.92
CA HIS A 7 -10.66 19.45 15.08
C HIS A 7 -9.80 18.67 14.07
N GLY A 8 -9.15 17.59 14.51
CA GLY A 8 -8.39 16.68 13.64
C GLY A 8 -9.27 16.04 12.56
N TRP A 9 -10.45 15.54 12.94
CA TRP A 9 -11.42 14.98 12.01
C TRP A 9 -11.88 15.99 10.93
N ARG A 10 -12.19 17.21 11.35
CA ARG A 10 -12.56 18.28 10.40
C ARG A 10 -11.41 18.65 9.47
N ALA A 11 -10.16 18.68 9.96
CA ALA A 11 -8.99 18.95 9.14
C ALA A 11 -8.73 17.84 8.13
N PHE A 12 -8.95 16.57 8.52
CA PHE A 12 -8.86 15.39 7.67
C PHE A 12 -9.94 15.39 6.57
N THR A 13 -11.22 15.56 6.94
CA THR A 13 -12.35 15.49 6.00
C THR A 13 -12.42 16.66 5.02
N LYS A 14 -11.88 17.83 5.38
CA LYS A 14 -11.81 19.00 4.48
C LYS A 14 -10.95 18.75 3.25
N ARG A 15 -10.02 17.79 3.30
CA ARG A 15 -9.07 17.53 2.21
C ARG A 15 -9.44 16.22 1.51
N ARG A 16 -10.15 16.35 0.40
CA ARG A 16 -10.64 15.19 -0.36
C ARG A 16 -9.53 14.22 -0.74
N TRP A 17 -8.38 14.72 -1.17
CA TRP A 17 -7.25 13.89 -1.57
C TRP A 17 -6.69 13.04 -0.42
N VAL A 18 -6.77 13.52 0.85
CA VAL A 18 -6.29 12.76 2.02
C VAL A 18 -7.24 11.60 2.32
N TRP A 19 -8.53 11.89 2.59
CA TRP A 19 -9.44 10.81 2.98
C TRP A 19 -9.71 9.82 1.85
N LEU A 20 -9.64 10.26 0.57
CA LEU A 20 -9.78 9.36 -0.57
C LEU A 20 -8.64 8.32 -0.59
N ILE A 21 -7.38 8.77 -0.44
CA ILE A 21 -6.23 7.87 -0.37
C ILE A 21 -6.37 6.94 0.83
N VAL A 22 -6.70 7.44 2.02
CA VAL A 22 -6.89 6.61 3.20
C VAL A 22 -7.93 5.51 2.99
N VAL A 23 -9.07 5.83 2.38
CA VAL A 23 -10.13 4.85 2.12
C VAL A 23 -9.68 3.78 1.13
N VAL A 24 -9.08 4.16 -0.01
CA VAL A 24 -8.64 3.17 -1.00
C VAL A 24 -7.49 2.30 -0.46
N PHE A 25 -6.58 2.89 0.32
CA PHE A 25 -5.50 2.14 0.98
C PHE A 25 -6.00 1.25 2.11
N SER A 26 -7.04 1.63 2.83
CA SER A 26 -7.68 0.74 3.81
C SER A 26 -8.15 -0.57 3.16
N VAL A 27 -8.76 -0.47 1.97
CA VAL A 27 -9.20 -1.63 1.20
C VAL A 27 -8.01 -2.40 0.60
N SER A 28 -7.04 -1.69 0.03
CA SER A 28 -5.82 -2.28 -0.53
C SER A 28 -5.03 -3.06 0.52
N ASN A 29 -4.86 -2.51 1.71
CA ASN A 29 -4.16 -3.16 2.83
C ASN A 29 -4.84 -4.46 3.29
N VAL A 30 -6.17 -4.59 3.20
CA VAL A 30 -6.87 -5.85 3.43
C VAL A 30 -6.37 -6.91 2.44
N GLY A 31 -6.34 -6.59 1.15
CA GLY A 31 -5.89 -7.52 0.10
C GLY A 31 -4.41 -7.88 0.26
N PHE A 32 -3.56 -6.88 0.47
CA PHE A 32 -2.11 -7.08 0.62
C PHE A 32 -1.77 -7.92 1.86
N SER A 33 -2.33 -7.58 3.03
CA SER A 33 -2.08 -8.31 4.28
C SER A 33 -2.61 -9.75 4.21
N SER A 34 -3.76 -9.97 3.57
CA SER A 34 -4.29 -11.32 3.35
C SER A 34 -3.41 -12.13 2.39
N ALA A 35 -2.91 -11.51 1.32
CA ALA A 35 -1.98 -12.16 0.39
C ALA A 35 -0.68 -12.54 1.08
N VAL A 36 -0.11 -11.64 1.88
CA VAL A 36 1.18 -11.87 2.56
C VAL A 36 1.05 -12.82 3.75
N GLY A 37 0.01 -12.65 4.57
CA GLY A 37 -0.13 -13.38 5.83
C GLY A 37 -0.79 -14.74 5.72
N VAL A 38 -1.62 -14.99 4.69
CA VAL A 38 -2.39 -16.23 4.56
C VAL A 38 -2.21 -16.87 3.19
N VAL A 39 -2.60 -16.21 2.12
CA VAL A 39 -2.68 -16.82 0.78
C VAL A 39 -1.32 -17.25 0.26
N GLY A 40 -0.32 -16.38 0.35
CA GLY A 40 1.04 -16.65 -0.12
C GLY A 40 1.72 -17.81 0.59
N PRO A 41 1.70 -17.90 1.93
CA PRO A 41 2.16 -19.07 2.67
C PRO A 41 1.50 -20.37 2.22
N VAL A 42 0.17 -20.40 2.03
CA VAL A 42 -0.55 -21.60 1.57
C VAL A 42 -0.12 -21.98 0.15
N VAL A 43 -0.09 -21.01 -0.78
CA VAL A 43 0.40 -21.26 -2.16
C VAL A 43 1.83 -21.81 -2.16
N ALA A 44 2.69 -21.31 -1.28
CA ALA A 44 4.06 -21.77 -1.19
C ALA A 44 4.17 -23.22 -0.68
N VAL A 45 3.34 -23.62 0.26
CA VAL A 45 3.26 -25.00 0.74
C VAL A 45 2.79 -25.93 -0.37
N ASP A 46 1.72 -25.52 -1.08
CA ASP A 46 1.08 -26.37 -2.08
C ASP A 46 1.88 -26.48 -3.38
N ASN A 47 2.61 -25.41 -3.79
CA ASN A 47 3.17 -25.33 -5.14
C ASN A 47 4.68 -25.09 -5.20
N TRP A 48 5.32 -24.58 -4.12
CA TRP A 48 6.72 -24.13 -4.15
C TRP A 48 7.63 -24.88 -3.16
N GLY A 49 7.15 -25.99 -2.59
CA GLY A 49 7.94 -26.81 -1.67
C GLY A 49 8.07 -26.22 -0.25
N GLY A 50 7.19 -25.29 0.13
CA GLY A 50 7.01 -24.89 1.51
C GLY A 50 7.51 -23.50 1.91
N ALA A 51 7.56 -23.27 3.21
CA ALA A 51 7.80 -21.97 3.83
C ALA A 51 9.13 -21.31 3.42
N ARG A 52 10.15 -22.09 3.04
CA ARG A 52 11.46 -21.56 2.61
C ARG A 52 11.32 -20.70 1.33
N SER A 53 10.50 -21.15 0.39
CA SER A 53 10.25 -20.41 -0.86
C SER A 53 9.50 -19.11 -0.58
N TRP A 54 8.53 -19.13 0.33
CA TRP A 54 7.84 -17.92 0.77
C TRP A 54 8.77 -16.94 1.47
N ALA A 55 9.63 -17.45 2.36
CA ALA A 55 10.64 -16.62 3.03
C ALA A 55 11.59 -15.95 2.03
N PHE A 56 11.96 -16.62 0.94
CA PHE A 56 12.76 -16.02 -0.13
C PHE A 56 12.02 -14.88 -0.86
N VAL A 57 10.73 -15.06 -1.15
CA VAL A 57 9.87 -13.98 -1.73
C VAL A 57 9.80 -12.79 -0.78
N MET A 58 9.61 -13.02 0.52
CA MET A 58 9.54 -11.95 1.52
C MET A 58 10.90 -11.26 1.73
N ALA A 59 12.01 -12.00 1.64
CA ALA A 59 13.35 -11.41 1.67
C ALA A 59 13.59 -10.48 0.46
N ALA A 60 13.12 -10.90 -0.74
CA ALA A 60 13.19 -10.05 -1.93
C ALA A 60 12.33 -8.78 -1.77
N PHE A 61 11.11 -8.90 -1.22
CA PHE A 61 10.27 -7.74 -0.90
C PHE A 61 10.99 -6.78 0.05
N SER A 62 11.56 -7.29 1.15
CA SER A 62 12.30 -6.48 2.12
C SER A 62 13.55 -5.81 1.52
N ALA A 63 14.27 -6.50 0.63
CA ALA A 63 15.38 -5.89 -0.11
C ALA A 63 14.89 -4.77 -1.03
N GLY A 64 13.70 -4.95 -1.62
CA GLY A 64 13.02 -3.94 -2.42
C GLY A 64 12.68 -2.70 -1.58
N THR A 65 12.13 -2.85 -0.37
CA THR A 65 11.80 -1.72 0.50
C THR A 65 13.04 -0.90 0.84
N VAL A 66 14.14 -1.54 1.24
CA VAL A 66 15.41 -0.85 1.50
C VAL A 66 15.90 -0.09 0.24
N THR A 67 15.79 -0.72 -0.93
CA THR A 67 16.15 -0.07 -2.20
C THR A 67 15.24 1.13 -2.50
N GLY A 68 13.94 1.01 -2.22
CA GLY A 68 12.92 2.05 -2.37
C GLY A 68 13.24 3.30 -1.57
N VAL A 69 13.65 3.15 -0.32
CA VAL A 69 14.11 4.28 0.53
C VAL A 69 15.27 5.01 -0.15
N VAL A 70 16.30 4.28 -0.60
CA VAL A 70 17.48 4.89 -1.25
C VAL A 70 17.09 5.63 -2.55
N VAL A 71 16.19 5.05 -3.32
CA VAL A 71 15.69 5.68 -4.56
C VAL A 71 14.87 6.93 -4.23
N ALA A 72 13.95 6.85 -3.26
CA ALA A 72 13.09 7.96 -2.86
C ALA A 72 13.89 9.19 -2.37
N MET A 73 15.02 8.99 -1.71
CA MET A 73 15.90 10.08 -1.28
C MET A 73 16.46 10.91 -2.46
N ARG A 74 16.52 10.33 -3.67
CA ARG A 74 17.05 10.98 -4.88
C ARG A 74 15.96 11.52 -5.80
N VAL A 75 14.72 11.08 -5.63
CA VAL A 75 13.59 11.42 -6.49
C VAL A 75 12.82 12.59 -5.88
N ARG A 76 12.73 13.71 -6.61
CA ARG A 76 11.95 14.90 -6.19
C ARG A 76 10.93 15.25 -7.28
N PRO A 77 9.85 14.50 -7.40
CA PRO A 77 8.89 14.69 -8.47
C PRO A 77 8.06 15.96 -8.26
N SER A 78 7.72 16.63 -9.36
CA SER A 78 6.82 17.80 -9.35
C SER A 78 5.39 17.42 -8.98
N ARG A 79 4.99 16.16 -9.19
CA ARG A 79 3.68 15.59 -8.85
C ARG A 79 3.87 14.31 -8.03
N PRO A 80 4.12 14.43 -6.71
CA PRO A 80 4.53 13.31 -5.89
C PRO A 80 3.47 12.19 -5.84
N LEU A 81 2.20 12.53 -5.65
CA LEU A 81 1.14 11.52 -5.53
C LEU A 81 0.86 10.79 -6.86
N LEU A 82 0.97 11.48 -7.99
CA LEU A 82 0.81 10.83 -9.30
C LEU A 82 1.88 9.75 -9.50
N ILE A 83 3.14 10.07 -9.22
CA ILE A 83 4.26 9.11 -9.38
C ILE A 83 4.15 7.99 -8.36
N ALA A 84 3.87 8.31 -7.11
CA ALA A 84 3.71 7.34 -6.03
C ALA A 84 2.62 6.30 -6.36
N LEU A 85 1.40 6.75 -6.69
CA LEU A 85 0.27 5.88 -7.02
C LEU A 85 0.45 5.13 -8.34
N SER A 86 1.10 5.73 -9.35
CA SER A 86 1.40 4.99 -10.58
C SER A 86 2.43 3.89 -10.34
N GLY A 87 3.41 4.14 -9.47
CA GLY A 87 4.40 3.14 -9.05
C GLY A 87 3.80 2.03 -8.22
N SER A 88 2.81 2.32 -7.36
CA SER A 88 2.17 1.33 -6.49
C SER A 88 1.43 0.23 -7.28
N ALA A 89 1.11 0.43 -8.57
CA ALA A 89 0.63 -0.64 -9.43
C ALA A 89 1.55 -1.88 -9.41
N ALA A 90 2.85 -1.72 -9.12
CA ALA A 90 3.77 -2.83 -8.97
C ALA A 90 3.43 -3.76 -7.78
N ILE A 91 2.69 -3.28 -6.78
CA ILE A 91 2.26 -4.07 -5.62
C ILE A 91 1.29 -5.20 -6.03
N VAL A 92 0.56 -5.00 -7.12
CA VAL A 92 -0.36 -6.00 -7.67
C VAL A 92 0.39 -7.20 -8.27
N LEU A 93 1.60 -6.99 -8.80
CA LEU A 93 2.34 -8.01 -9.55
C LEU A 93 2.61 -9.31 -8.77
N PRO A 94 3.18 -9.28 -7.55
CA PRO A 94 3.40 -10.51 -6.79
C PRO A 94 2.08 -11.21 -6.43
N VAL A 95 1.00 -10.46 -6.17
CA VAL A 95 -0.31 -11.03 -5.84
C VAL A 95 -0.94 -11.73 -7.05
N VAL A 96 -0.81 -11.14 -8.24
CA VAL A 96 -1.24 -11.78 -9.50
C VAL A 96 -0.44 -13.07 -9.75
N GLY A 97 0.85 -13.08 -9.38
CA GLY A 97 1.71 -14.26 -9.46
C GLY A 97 1.25 -15.45 -8.58
N LEU A 98 0.35 -15.22 -7.62
CA LEU A 98 -0.26 -16.27 -6.79
C LEU A 98 -1.50 -16.89 -7.43
N ILE A 99 -2.15 -16.23 -8.40
CA ILE A 99 -3.41 -16.71 -9.03
C ILE A 99 -3.18 -18.00 -9.82
N GLN A 100 -2.07 -18.02 -10.57
CA GLN A 100 -1.49 -19.23 -11.16
C GLN A 100 -0.04 -19.25 -10.70
N PRO A 101 0.32 -20.12 -9.77
CA PRO A 101 1.61 -20.04 -9.09
C PRO A 101 2.78 -20.00 -10.09
N LEU A 102 3.31 -18.81 -10.31
CA LEU A 102 4.48 -18.59 -11.16
C LEU A 102 5.75 -19.12 -10.48
N PRO A 103 6.83 -19.37 -11.23
CA PRO A 103 8.10 -19.77 -10.62
C PRO A 103 8.56 -18.78 -9.54
N VAL A 104 9.07 -19.29 -8.42
CA VAL A 104 9.49 -18.49 -7.25
C VAL A 104 10.38 -17.29 -7.62
N PRO A 105 11.39 -17.41 -8.51
CA PRO A 105 12.21 -16.26 -8.88
C PRO A 105 11.43 -15.12 -9.55
N VAL A 106 10.38 -15.44 -10.30
CA VAL A 106 9.51 -14.44 -10.96
C VAL A 106 8.70 -13.68 -9.93
N VAL A 107 8.09 -14.41 -8.98
CA VAL A 107 7.31 -13.79 -7.89
C VAL A 107 8.22 -13.01 -6.94
N ALA A 108 9.43 -13.49 -6.67
CA ALA A 108 10.42 -12.78 -5.88
C ALA A 108 10.86 -11.47 -6.55
N MET A 109 11.08 -11.47 -7.86
CA MET A 109 11.37 -10.23 -8.60
C MET A 109 10.19 -9.26 -8.57
N ALA A 110 8.97 -9.74 -8.77
CA ALA A 110 7.76 -8.93 -8.63
C ALA A 110 7.62 -8.36 -7.21
N ALA A 111 7.91 -9.16 -6.19
CA ALA A 111 7.90 -8.73 -4.79
C ALA A 111 8.99 -7.68 -4.51
N PHE A 112 10.19 -7.82 -5.07
CA PHE A 112 11.24 -6.81 -4.98
C PHE A 112 10.79 -5.46 -5.57
N LEU A 113 10.19 -5.47 -6.76
CA LEU A 113 9.65 -4.25 -7.38
C LEU A 113 8.50 -3.64 -6.58
N ALA A 114 7.63 -4.49 -6.01
CA ALA A 114 6.57 -4.06 -5.11
C ALA A 114 7.13 -3.40 -3.85
N GLY A 115 8.18 -3.96 -3.25
CA GLY A 115 8.87 -3.36 -2.11
C GLY A 115 9.41 -1.97 -2.42
N ILE A 116 10.08 -1.78 -3.57
CA ILE A 116 10.53 -0.46 -4.03
C ILE A 116 9.36 0.52 -4.11
N ALA A 117 8.26 0.09 -4.71
CA ALA A 117 7.08 0.93 -4.93
C ALA A 117 6.41 1.36 -3.62
N VAL A 118 6.30 0.44 -2.64
CA VAL A 118 5.71 0.71 -1.32
C VAL A 118 6.45 1.82 -0.59
N ASP A 119 7.78 1.75 -0.51
CA ASP A 119 8.55 2.77 0.22
C ASP A 119 8.63 4.11 -0.53
N ILE A 120 8.71 4.09 -1.86
CA ILE A 120 8.59 5.33 -2.64
C ILE A 120 7.22 5.99 -2.39
N PHE A 121 6.14 5.19 -2.38
CA PHE A 121 4.82 5.72 -2.08
C PHE A 121 4.77 6.32 -0.68
N GLU A 122 5.19 5.58 0.35
CA GLU A 122 5.14 6.02 1.75
C GLU A 122 5.91 7.33 1.95
N ILE A 123 7.13 7.44 1.44
CA ILE A 123 7.96 8.64 1.58
C ILE A 123 7.32 9.84 0.87
N LEU A 124 6.81 9.65 -0.35
CA LEU A 124 6.16 10.73 -1.10
C LEU A 124 4.82 11.12 -0.49
N TRP A 125 4.09 10.17 0.10
CA TRP A 125 2.86 10.39 0.85
C TRP A 125 3.11 11.25 2.09
N GLN A 126 4.02 10.82 2.98
CA GLN A 126 4.35 11.55 4.21
C GLN A 126 4.90 12.95 3.89
N THR A 127 5.73 13.08 2.86
CA THR A 127 6.21 14.37 2.38
C THR A 127 5.07 15.26 1.91
N SER A 128 4.11 14.69 1.17
CA SER A 128 2.93 15.44 0.70
C SER A 128 2.04 15.90 1.85
N LEU A 129 1.85 15.07 2.87
CA LEU A 129 1.14 15.45 4.09
C LEU A 129 1.86 16.60 4.80
N ALA A 130 3.17 16.47 5.04
CA ALA A 130 3.97 17.47 5.75
C ALA A 130 4.00 18.83 5.01
N GLN A 131 3.98 18.82 3.67
CA GLN A 131 4.02 20.05 2.88
C GLN A 131 2.67 20.76 2.73
N ASN A 132 1.55 20.03 2.84
CA ASN A 132 0.21 20.55 2.53
C ASN A 132 -0.72 20.63 3.75
N ILE A 133 -0.28 20.16 4.92
CA ILE A 133 -1.05 20.22 6.16
C ILE A 133 -0.29 21.10 7.16
N PRO A 134 -0.98 22.09 7.80
CA PRO A 134 -0.37 22.91 8.85
C PRO A 134 0.19 22.03 9.98
N SER A 135 1.34 22.44 10.53
CA SER A 135 2.09 21.68 11.55
C SER A 135 1.27 21.41 12.82
N ASP A 136 0.37 22.32 13.20
CA ASP A 136 -0.55 22.19 14.34
C ASP A 136 -1.58 21.08 14.19
N SER A 137 -1.88 20.67 12.93
CA SER A 137 -2.89 19.67 12.59
C SER A 137 -2.28 18.35 12.06
N LEU A 138 -1.00 18.37 11.66
CA LEU A 138 -0.34 17.27 10.96
C LEU A 138 -0.36 15.97 11.77
N SER A 139 0.01 16.00 13.04
CA SER A 139 0.05 14.80 13.89
C SER A 139 -1.33 14.14 14.03
N ARG A 140 -2.39 14.94 14.09
CA ARG A 140 -3.77 14.44 14.18
C ARG A 140 -4.25 13.84 12.87
N VAL A 141 -3.93 14.49 11.76
CA VAL A 141 -4.28 13.95 10.42
C VAL A 141 -3.52 12.65 10.17
N SER A 142 -2.23 12.57 10.51
CA SER A 142 -1.46 11.33 10.42
C SER A 142 -2.02 10.21 11.30
N ALA A 143 -2.53 10.53 12.49
CA ALA A 143 -3.18 9.52 13.34
C ALA A 143 -4.45 8.94 12.68
N TYR A 144 -5.27 9.77 12.03
CA TYR A 144 -6.43 9.30 11.26
C TYR A 144 -6.03 8.54 9.99
N ASP A 145 -4.94 8.94 9.34
CA ASP A 145 -4.38 8.24 8.19
C ASP A 145 -3.95 6.81 8.56
N TYR A 146 -3.08 6.65 9.57
CA TYR A 146 -2.63 5.34 10.02
C TYR A 146 -3.78 4.47 10.51
N PHE A 147 -4.64 5.01 11.37
CA PHE A 147 -5.78 4.26 11.87
C PHE A 147 -6.73 3.87 10.73
N GLY A 148 -7.09 4.82 9.86
CA GLY A 148 -7.99 4.58 8.74
C GLY A 148 -7.44 3.55 7.77
N SER A 149 -6.16 3.66 7.39
CA SER A 149 -5.52 2.75 6.42
C SER A 149 -5.37 1.32 6.95
N LEU A 150 -5.28 1.10 8.25
CA LEU A 150 -5.02 -0.23 8.85
C LEU A 150 -6.23 -0.85 9.56
N ALA A 151 -7.29 -0.07 9.81
CA ALA A 151 -8.43 -0.52 10.64
C ALA A 151 -9.12 -1.78 10.12
N LEU A 152 -9.17 -1.99 8.81
CA LEU A 152 -9.82 -3.15 8.18
C LEU A 152 -8.91 -4.37 8.07
N THR A 153 -7.60 -4.23 8.25
CA THR A 153 -6.62 -5.31 8.08
C THR A 153 -6.92 -6.56 8.91
N PRO A 154 -7.29 -6.47 10.21
CA PRO A 154 -7.61 -7.65 11.00
C PRO A 154 -8.81 -8.44 10.46
N LEU A 155 -9.80 -7.74 9.91
CA LEU A 155 -10.97 -8.38 9.29
C LEU A 155 -10.58 -9.16 8.03
N GLY A 156 -9.69 -8.58 7.22
CA GLY A 156 -9.17 -9.25 6.03
C GLY A 156 -8.41 -10.53 6.37
N LEU A 157 -7.50 -10.45 7.35
CA LEU A 157 -6.74 -11.62 7.80
C LEU A 157 -7.65 -12.71 8.36
N ALA A 158 -8.67 -12.35 9.15
CA ALA A 158 -9.64 -13.29 9.71
C ALA A 158 -10.49 -13.96 8.61
N ALA A 159 -10.83 -13.24 7.55
CA ALA A 159 -11.63 -13.78 6.44
C ALA A 159 -10.79 -14.61 5.45
N ALA A 160 -9.49 -14.36 5.34
CA ALA A 160 -8.65 -14.99 4.33
C ALA A 160 -8.54 -16.51 4.46
N GLY A 161 -8.43 -17.04 5.71
CA GLY A 161 -8.41 -18.49 5.97
C GLY A 161 -9.66 -19.18 5.46
N PRO A 162 -10.86 -18.84 5.94
CA PRO A 162 -12.12 -19.39 5.45
C PRO A 162 -12.31 -19.26 3.93
N ILE A 163 -11.87 -18.15 3.33
CA ILE A 163 -11.95 -17.98 1.86
C ILE A 163 -11.06 -19.01 1.15
N VAL A 164 -9.84 -19.22 1.63
CA VAL A 164 -8.94 -20.24 1.07
C VAL A 164 -9.52 -21.64 1.21
N GLU A 165 -10.07 -21.97 2.38
CA GLU A 165 -10.64 -23.30 2.67
C GLU A 165 -11.87 -23.62 1.81
N HIS A 166 -12.78 -22.65 1.61
CA HIS A 166 -14.04 -22.89 0.91
C HIS A 166 -13.95 -22.65 -0.60
N PHE A 167 -13.13 -21.72 -1.06
CA PHE A 167 -13.08 -21.28 -2.47
C PHE A 167 -11.73 -21.54 -3.14
N GLY A 168 -10.76 -22.03 -2.39
CA GLY A 168 -9.41 -22.32 -2.87
C GLY A 168 -8.49 -21.12 -2.99
N THR A 169 -7.19 -21.40 -3.08
CA THR A 169 -6.10 -20.39 -3.14
C THR A 169 -6.21 -19.46 -4.35
N ARG A 170 -6.66 -19.99 -5.50
CA ARG A 170 -6.83 -19.19 -6.73
C ARG A 170 -7.86 -18.08 -6.55
N THR A 171 -9.04 -18.42 -6.03
CA THR A 171 -10.10 -17.43 -5.77
C THR A 171 -9.67 -16.40 -4.75
N ALA A 172 -9.04 -16.84 -3.65
CA ALA A 172 -8.47 -15.96 -2.63
C ALA A 172 -7.44 -14.99 -3.23
N SER A 173 -6.54 -15.48 -4.10
CA SER A 173 -5.56 -14.64 -4.79
C SER A 173 -6.19 -13.60 -5.71
N ILE A 174 -7.25 -13.97 -6.43
CA ILE A 174 -8.01 -13.03 -7.28
C ILE A 174 -8.64 -11.92 -6.42
N ILE A 175 -9.28 -12.29 -5.31
CA ILE A 175 -9.87 -11.32 -4.38
C ILE A 175 -8.79 -10.38 -3.85
N CYS A 176 -7.64 -10.89 -3.41
CA CYS A 176 -6.53 -10.07 -2.97
C CYS A 176 -6.02 -9.12 -4.07
N ALA A 177 -5.86 -9.60 -5.30
CA ALA A 177 -5.42 -8.78 -6.43
C ALA A 177 -6.40 -7.65 -6.75
N VAL A 178 -7.70 -7.93 -6.72
CA VAL A 178 -8.75 -6.92 -6.90
C VAL A 178 -8.70 -5.88 -5.79
N LEU A 179 -8.62 -6.31 -4.52
CA LEU A 179 -8.56 -5.39 -3.38
C LEU A 179 -7.31 -4.51 -3.42
N VAL A 180 -6.15 -5.07 -3.74
CA VAL A 180 -4.91 -4.28 -3.89
C VAL A 180 -5.03 -3.27 -5.02
N SER A 181 -5.67 -3.64 -6.14
CA SER A 181 -5.83 -2.74 -7.29
C SER A 181 -6.74 -1.54 -7.02
N VAL A 182 -7.56 -1.57 -5.96
CA VAL A 182 -8.49 -0.47 -5.60
C VAL A 182 -7.75 0.85 -5.37
N GLU A 183 -6.51 0.82 -4.88
CA GLU A 183 -5.73 2.04 -4.65
C GLU A 183 -5.52 2.87 -5.93
N LEU A 184 -5.48 2.22 -7.10
CA LEU A 184 -5.32 2.89 -8.38
C LEU A 184 -6.51 3.77 -8.76
N ILE A 185 -7.69 3.57 -8.12
CA ILE A 185 -8.87 4.42 -8.30
C ILE A 185 -8.56 5.86 -7.88
N ALA A 186 -7.66 6.06 -6.90
CA ALA A 186 -7.25 7.40 -6.48
C ALA A 186 -6.64 8.22 -7.64
N LEU A 187 -6.07 7.56 -8.66
CA LEU A 187 -5.55 8.24 -9.87
C LEU A 187 -6.65 8.89 -10.72
N LEU A 188 -7.91 8.53 -10.54
CA LEU A 188 -9.02 9.17 -11.26
C LEU A 188 -9.37 10.55 -10.68
N ASP A 189 -8.97 10.83 -9.44
CA ASP A 189 -9.27 12.13 -8.81
C ASP A 189 -8.29 13.22 -9.28
N PRO A 190 -8.80 14.33 -9.86
CA PRO A 190 -7.97 15.44 -10.32
C PRO A 190 -7.15 16.11 -9.22
N GLN A 191 -7.63 16.12 -7.96
CA GLN A 191 -6.88 16.71 -6.84
C GLN A 191 -5.65 15.88 -6.52
N VAL A 192 -5.76 14.55 -6.56
CA VAL A 192 -4.64 13.64 -6.35
C VAL A 192 -3.61 13.79 -7.48
N ARG A 193 -4.07 13.78 -8.75
CA ARG A 193 -3.18 13.86 -9.92
C ARG A 193 -2.42 15.18 -10.05
N ASN A 194 -3.05 16.28 -9.62
CA ASN A 194 -2.54 17.63 -9.82
C ASN A 194 -1.86 18.19 -8.57
N LEU A 195 -1.80 17.45 -7.45
CA LEU A 195 -1.09 17.88 -6.26
C LEU A 195 0.39 18.09 -6.61
N ARG A 196 0.87 19.31 -6.45
CA ARG A 196 2.25 19.68 -6.70
C ARG A 196 3.04 19.71 -5.40
N ALA A 197 4.31 19.33 -5.48
CA ALA A 197 5.25 19.56 -4.39
C ALA A 197 5.31 21.08 -4.07
N ALA A 198 5.28 21.45 -2.80
CA ALA A 198 5.52 22.83 -2.41
C ALA A 198 6.93 23.24 -2.86
N ARG A 199 7.04 24.40 -3.53
CA ARG A 199 8.36 24.97 -3.86
C ARG A 199 9.05 25.34 -2.56
N PRO A 200 10.33 24.97 -2.36
CA PRO A 200 11.10 25.54 -1.25
C PRO A 200 11.05 27.07 -1.41
N ALA A 201 10.76 27.77 -0.30
CA ALA A 201 10.95 29.19 -0.26
C ALA A 201 12.42 29.48 -0.61
N VAL A 202 12.64 30.19 -1.71
CA VAL A 202 13.97 30.67 -2.07
C VAL A 202 14.19 31.90 -1.18
N ASP A 203 14.96 31.75 -0.11
CA ASP A 203 15.47 32.84 0.70
C ASP A 203 16.56 33.59 -0.07
#